data_34e01af15e361bc3730a72b4d2ae7df0
#
_entry.id   34e01af15e361bc3730a72b4d2ae7df0
#
_cell.length_a   1.000
_cell.length_b   1.000
_cell.length_c   1.000
_cell.angle_alpha   90.00
_cell.angle_beta   90.00
_cell.angle_gamma   90.00
#
_symmetry.space_group_name_H-M   'P 1'
#
loop_
_entity.id
_entity.type
_entity.pdbx_description
1 polymer ?
#
loop_
_entity_poly.entity_id
_entity_poly.type
_entity_poly.pdbx_seq_one_letter_code
_entity_poly.pdbx_strand_id
1 'polypeptide(L)'
;MGDVHFGTNTTQWTARSCKQLDYWITAGDTPAEIEEAYANATGKSPMMPEYGLGFWQCKLRYYNQEQVLNVAREYKKRGIPLDVFVIDYYHWPRCGDYRFDEEYFPDPKAMIDELHEMGIETMVSIWPQIDWRSENYEEMKQQGLLVKSNAGVDVQMLFHGNNVFLDATNPRTRKYVWEKVKKNYADLGIRTFWLDEAEPEFSTYEYECYRYAAGPVEEIGNIYPREYSRMFYEGQKESGQEDIVNLVRCAWLGSQKYGALVWSGDIFSTYEDFRKQICAGLHMGLCGIPWWTTDIGGFHGGVTEDPGFQELLVRWFQFGTFCPVMRIHGNRGPREEIINKAGEVREGTGADNEVWSFGEKNYEILTKFIGVREKMRDYTRSLMAEAHEKGTPVMRTMFYEFPEDAACWDISDAYMFGSDILVAPVSYTHLRAHE
;
A
#
# COMPACT_ATOMS: atom_id res chain seq x y z
N MET A 1 19.66 -9.50 8.02
CA MET A 1 18.97 -9.68 9.32
C MET A 1 19.87 -9.15 10.41
N GLY A 2 19.32 -8.40 11.34
CA GLY A 2 20.05 -7.95 12.53
C GLY A 2 19.68 -8.81 13.73
N ASP A 3 20.65 -9.34 14.42
CA ASP A 3 20.44 -10.05 15.68
C ASP A 3 20.90 -9.17 16.84
N VAL A 4 20.04 -9.04 17.84
CA VAL A 4 20.37 -8.32 19.08
C VAL A 4 20.78 -9.33 20.14
N HIS A 5 22.03 -9.23 20.63
CA HIS A 5 22.53 -10.05 21.71
C HIS A 5 22.32 -9.35 23.05
N PHE A 6 21.24 -9.73 23.74
CA PHE A 6 20.93 -9.20 25.05
C PHE A 6 22.08 -9.47 26.08
N GLY A 7 22.45 -8.47 26.81
CA GLY A 7 23.51 -8.55 27.85
C GLY A 7 24.93 -8.26 27.36
N THR A 8 25.15 -8.02 26.07
CA THR A 8 26.47 -7.70 25.50
C THR A 8 26.59 -6.29 24.93
N ASN A 9 25.48 -5.53 24.87
CA ASN A 9 25.38 -4.24 24.15
C ASN A 9 25.92 -4.30 22.72
N THR A 10 25.67 -5.43 22.07
CA THR A 10 26.15 -5.70 20.70
C THR A 10 24.99 -5.89 19.77
N THR A 11 25.02 -5.21 18.64
CA THR A 11 24.12 -5.44 17.51
C THR A 11 24.93 -6.09 16.39
N GLN A 12 24.43 -7.21 15.86
CA GLN A 12 25.07 -7.92 14.76
C GLN A 12 24.17 -7.86 13.52
N TRP A 13 24.72 -7.44 12.39
CA TRP A 13 24.10 -7.57 11.08
C TRP A 13 24.79 -8.67 10.30
N THR A 14 24.01 -9.58 9.72
CA THR A 14 24.51 -10.70 8.94
C THR A 14 23.96 -10.64 7.54
N ALA A 15 24.82 -10.67 6.54
CA ALA A 15 24.47 -10.88 5.13
C ALA A 15 25.08 -12.20 4.66
N ARG A 16 24.30 -13.04 3.98
CA ARG A 16 24.80 -14.31 3.42
C ARG A 16 25.76 -14.07 2.28
N SER A 17 25.49 -13.04 1.47
CA SER A 17 26.35 -12.62 0.37
C SER A 17 26.36 -11.10 0.27
N CYS A 18 27.53 -10.51 0.18
CA CYS A 18 27.70 -9.08 -0.08
C CYS A 18 29.08 -8.81 -0.70
N LYS A 19 29.17 -7.82 -1.58
CA LYS A 19 30.42 -7.37 -2.17
C LYS A 19 31.06 -6.23 -1.39
N GLN A 20 30.27 -5.52 -0.61
CA GLN A 20 30.69 -4.33 0.11
C GLN A 20 29.90 -4.22 1.40
N LEU A 21 30.55 -3.80 2.45
CA LEU A 21 29.92 -3.32 3.69
C LEU A 21 29.87 -1.79 3.62
N ASP A 22 28.66 -1.25 3.61
CA ASP A 22 28.42 0.18 3.56
C ASP A 22 27.34 0.54 4.55
N TYR A 23 27.62 1.46 5.47
CA TYR A 23 26.69 1.91 6.47
C TYR A 23 26.91 3.38 6.82
N TRP A 24 25.84 4.03 7.25
CA TRP A 24 25.86 5.42 7.69
C TRP A 24 25.45 5.48 9.16
N ILE A 25 26.02 6.44 9.85
CA ILE A 25 25.64 6.79 11.19
C ILE A 25 25.19 8.25 11.17
N THR A 26 23.96 8.50 11.61
CA THR A 26 23.46 9.84 11.89
C THR A 26 23.36 10.05 13.38
N ALA A 27 23.57 11.27 13.85
CA ALA A 27 23.39 11.66 15.22
C ALA A 27 22.71 13.03 15.28
N GLY A 28 21.99 13.28 16.34
CA GLY A 28 21.30 14.55 16.62
C GLY A 28 20.94 14.61 18.09
N ASP A 29 20.59 15.78 18.58
CA ASP A 29 20.15 15.99 19.95
C ASP A 29 18.67 15.57 20.13
N THR A 30 17.92 15.45 19.03
CA THR A 30 16.51 15.04 19.02
C THR A 30 16.26 13.97 17.95
N PRO A 31 15.21 13.13 18.10
CA PRO A 31 14.76 12.21 17.04
C PRO A 31 14.50 12.92 15.71
N ALA A 32 13.93 14.11 15.73
CA ALA A 32 13.65 14.92 14.54
C ALA A 32 14.91 15.29 13.75
N GLU A 33 15.99 15.66 14.41
CA GLU A 33 17.28 15.95 13.76
C GLU A 33 17.90 14.71 13.11
N ILE A 34 17.77 13.55 13.75
CA ILE A 34 18.24 12.26 13.21
C ILE A 34 17.43 11.90 11.95
N GLU A 35 16.11 12.05 12.00
CA GLU A 35 15.21 11.81 10.86
C GLU A 35 15.49 12.76 9.69
N GLU A 36 15.66 14.05 9.95
CA GLU A 36 15.99 15.03 8.91
C GLU A 36 17.34 14.71 8.26
N ALA A 37 18.35 14.35 9.05
CA ALA A 37 19.65 13.93 8.51
C ALA A 37 19.52 12.69 7.62
N TYR A 38 18.72 11.71 8.05
CA TYR A 38 18.42 10.51 7.27
C TYR A 38 17.68 10.85 5.95
N ALA A 39 16.63 11.68 6.01
CA ALA A 39 15.87 12.10 4.84
C ALA A 39 16.73 12.89 3.83
N ASN A 40 17.62 13.75 4.31
CA ASN A 40 18.58 14.47 3.46
C ASN A 40 19.55 13.52 2.73
N ALA A 41 19.92 12.41 3.38
CA ALA A 41 20.84 11.41 2.82
C ALA A 41 20.15 10.45 1.83
N THR A 42 18.92 10.01 2.13
CA THR A 42 18.25 8.95 1.38
C THR A 42 17.21 9.44 0.38
N GLY A 43 16.84 10.71 0.48
CA GLY A 43 15.80 11.37 -0.29
C GLY A 43 14.51 11.57 0.51
N LYS A 44 13.81 12.64 0.22
CA LYS A 44 12.54 13.02 0.85
C LYS A 44 11.36 12.51 0.06
N SER A 45 10.23 12.29 0.73
CA SER A 45 8.96 11.99 0.04
C SER A 45 8.51 13.17 -0.82
N PRO A 46 7.82 12.94 -1.95
CA PRO A 46 7.14 14.02 -2.68
C PRO A 46 6.09 14.73 -1.79
N MET A 47 5.55 15.85 -2.25
CA MET A 47 4.38 16.44 -1.59
C MET A 47 3.17 15.54 -1.82
N MET A 48 2.40 15.25 -0.74
CA MET A 48 1.17 14.47 -0.84
C MET A 48 0.12 15.25 -1.63
N PRO A 49 -0.46 14.66 -2.70
CA PRO A 49 -1.57 15.28 -3.44
C PRO A 49 -2.83 15.43 -2.59
N GLU A 50 -3.72 16.33 -3.00
CA GLU A 50 -4.98 16.58 -2.30
C GLU A 50 -5.84 15.32 -2.12
N TYR A 51 -5.90 14.45 -3.12
CA TYR A 51 -6.66 13.20 -3.03
C TYR A 51 -6.08 12.21 -2.00
N GLY A 52 -4.83 12.38 -1.57
CA GLY A 52 -4.21 11.59 -0.50
C GLY A 52 -4.66 11.98 0.91
N LEU A 53 -5.32 13.13 1.07
CA LEU A 53 -5.67 13.68 2.38
C LEU A 53 -7.01 13.17 2.94
N GLY A 54 -7.93 12.75 2.07
CA GLY A 54 -9.27 12.32 2.43
C GLY A 54 -9.43 10.80 2.54
N PHE A 55 -10.66 10.33 2.30
CA PHE A 55 -11.05 8.93 2.46
C PHE A 55 -10.93 8.15 1.14
N TRP A 56 -10.45 6.90 1.22
CA TRP A 56 -10.30 5.98 0.11
C TRP A 56 -11.15 4.73 0.30
N GLN A 57 -11.92 4.36 -0.72
CA GLN A 57 -12.74 3.15 -0.74
C GLN A 57 -12.07 2.04 -1.53
N CYS A 58 -11.99 0.87 -0.91
CA CYS A 58 -11.53 -0.36 -1.53
C CYS A 58 -12.26 -1.59 -0.97
N LYS A 59 -12.31 -2.66 -1.73
CA LYS A 59 -12.62 -4.03 -1.27
C LYS A 59 -11.94 -5.05 -2.18
N LEU A 60 -11.78 -6.24 -1.74
CA LEU A 60 -11.47 -7.40 -2.57
C LEU A 60 -12.80 -8.06 -2.97
N ARG A 61 -13.32 -7.85 -4.18
CA ARG A 61 -12.91 -6.90 -5.24
C ARG A 61 -14.14 -6.28 -5.86
N TYR A 62 -13.99 -5.15 -6.51
CA TYR A 62 -14.93 -4.66 -7.48
C TYR A 62 -14.61 -5.30 -8.83
N TYR A 63 -15.39 -6.30 -9.24
CA TYR A 63 -15.04 -7.16 -10.36
C TYR A 63 -15.56 -6.66 -11.72
N ASN A 64 -16.38 -5.60 -11.76
CA ASN A 64 -16.83 -5.01 -13.01
C ASN A 64 -17.08 -3.50 -12.88
N GLN A 65 -17.18 -2.86 -14.05
CA GLN A 65 -17.38 -1.42 -14.19
C GLN A 65 -18.68 -0.93 -13.54
N GLU A 66 -19.77 -1.69 -13.64
CA GLU A 66 -21.06 -1.30 -13.08
C GLU A 66 -21.00 -1.23 -11.53
N GLN A 67 -20.36 -2.19 -10.90
CA GLN A 67 -20.17 -2.20 -9.44
C GLN A 67 -19.39 -0.97 -8.96
N VAL A 68 -18.29 -0.64 -9.65
CA VAL A 68 -17.48 0.55 -9.35
C VAL A 68 -18.33 1.81 -9.40
N LEU A 69 -19.05 2.02 -10.51
CA LEU A 69 -19.86 3.22 -10.71
C LEU A 69 -21.05 3.30 -9.74
N ASN A 70 -21.71 2.18 -9.47
CA ASN A 70 -22.85 2.16 -8.54
C ASN A 70 -22.43 2.55 -7.12
N VAL A 71 -21.29 2.08 -6.66
CA VAL A 71 -20.75 2.45 -5.34
C VAL A 71 -20.33 3.92 -5.30
N ALA A 72 -19.61 4.40 -6.32
CA ALA A 72 -19.20 5.81 -6.39
C ALA A 72 -20.40 6.77 -6.42
N ARG A 73 -21.41 6.46 -7.23
CA ARG A 73 -22.66 7.21 -7.30
C ARG A 73 -23.41 7.22 -5.96
N GLU A 74 -23.40 6.11 -5.22
CA GLU A 74 -24.05 6.03 -3.92
C GLU A 74 -23.31 6.88 -2.87
N TYR A 75 -21.96 6.92 -2.87
CA TYR A 75 -21.19 7.87 -2.05
C TYR A 75 -21.59 9.32 -2.36
N LYS A 76 -21.63 9.67 -3.65
CA LYS A 76 -22.05 11.03 -4.09
C LYS A 76 -23.47 11.36 -3.69
N LYS A 77 -24.41 10.44 -3.88
CA LYS A 77 -25.83 10.61 -3.52
C LYS A 77 -26.02 10.80 -2.01
N ARG A 78 -25.24 10.10 -1.17
CA ARG A 78 -25.26 10.25 0.28
C ARG A 78 -24.51 11.49 0.78
N GLY A 79 -23.82 12.22 -0.09
CA GLY A 79 -23.00 13.37 0.27
C GLY A 79 -21.78 13.00 1.14
N ILE A 80 -21.28 11.77 1.02
CA ILE A 80 -20.11 11.30 1.76
C ILE A 80 -18.88 11.59 0.91
N PRO A 81 -17.87 12.33 1.42
CA PRO A 81 -16.63 12.58 0.71
C PRO A 81 -15.90 11.27 0.38
N LEU A 82 -15.38 11.18 -0.84
CA LEU A 82 -14.58 10.08 -1.33
C LEU A 82 -13.52 10.64 -2.29
N ASP A 83 -12.25 10.49 -1.93
CA ASP A 83 -11.15 11.04 -2.72
C ASP A 83 -10.60 10.03 -3.74
N VAL A 84 -10.49 8.75 -3.35
CA VAL A 84 -9.95 7.70 -4.22
C VAL A 84 -10.82 6.46 -4.20
N PHE A 85 -11.11 5.95 -5.39
CA PHE A 85 -11.70 4.63 -5.58
C PHE A 85 -10.62 3.65 -6.03
N VAL A 86 -10.41 2.57 -5.28
CA VAL A 86 -9.36 1.58 -5.55
C VAL A 86 -9.95 0.32 -6.15
N ILE A 87 -9.45 -0.07 -7.32
CA ILE A 87 -9.80 -1.30 -8.03
C ILE A 87 -8.66 -2.30 -7.83
N ASP A 88 -8.97 -3.38 -7.12
CA ASP A 88 -8.03 -4.43 -6.76
C ASP A 88 -7.71 -5.35 -7.95
N TYR A 89 -6.83 -6.34 -7.74
CA TYR A 89 -6.34 -7.27 -8.75
C TYR A 89 -7.46 -8.06 -9.47
N TYR A 90 -7.10 -8.67 -10.59
CA TYR A 90 -8.01 -9.34 -11.55
C TYR A 90 -9.08 -8.44 -12.19
N HIS A 91 -8.81 -7.15 -12.30
CA HIS A 91 -9.47 -6.31 -13.29
C HIS A 91 -8.85 -6.49 -14.69
N TRP A 92 -7.78 -7.25 -14.81
CA TRP A 92 -7.07 -7.65 -16.03
C TRP A 92 -7.44 -9.06 -16.48
N PRO A 93 -7.26 -9.42 -17.77
CA PRO A 93 -7.48 -10.79 -18.26
C PRO A 93 -6.49 -11.80 -17.63
N ARG A 94 -5.21 -11.44 -17.54
CA ARG A 94 -4.13 -12.22 -16.92
C ARG A 94 -3.08 -11.31 -16.30
N CYS A 95 -2.35 -11.84 -15.30
CA CYS A 95 -1.19 -11.14 -14.76
C CYS A 95 -0.22 -10.77 -15.88
N GLY A 96 0.17 -9.49 -15.96
CA GLY A 96 1.10 -8.98 -16.97
C GLY A 96 0.47 -8.47 -18.26
N ASP A 97 -0.86 -8.55 -18.44
CA ASP A 97 -1.51 -7.96 -19.61
C ASP A 97 -1.61 -6.44 -19.52
N TYR A 98 -1.52 -5.87 -18.32
CA TYR A 98 -1.52 -4.43 -18.06
C TYR A 98 -2.67 -3.68 -18.76
N ARG A 99 -3.88 -4.21 -18.72
CA ARG A 99 -5.09 -3.59 -19.26
C ARG A 99 -6.34 -4.12 -18.58
N PHE A 100 -7.44 -3.38 -18.65
CA PHE A 100 -8.72 -3.88 -18.19
C PHE A 100 -9.20 -5.07 -19.02
N ASP A 101 -9.91 -6.00 -18.38
CA ASP A 101 -10.63 -7.08 -19.04
C ASP A 101 -11.93 -6.53 -19.63
N GLU A 102 -12.04 -6.53 -20.95
CA GLU A 102 -13.18 -5.96 -21.68
C GLU A 102 -14.52 -6.65 -21.38
N GLU A 103 -14.48 -7.90 -20.87
CA GLU A 103 -15.70 -8.59 -20.44
C GLU A 103 -16.35 -7.91 -19.23
N TYR A 104 -15.54 -7.42 -18.30
CA TYR A 104 -16.00 -6.82 -17.06
C TYR A 104 -15.91 -5.29 -17.04
N PHE A 105 -15.03 -4.73 -17.84
CA PHE A 105 -14.81 -3.28 -17.97
C PHE A 105 -14.89 -2.89 -19.44
N PRO A 106 -16.12 -2.86 -20.03
CA PRO A 106 -16.30 -2.65 -21.48
C PRO A 106 -15.94 -1.24 -21.94
N ASP A 107 -16.01 -0.25 -21.08
CA ASP A 107 -15.63 1.14 -21.40
C ASP A 107 -14.93 1.78 -20.18
N PRO A 108 -13.66 1.40 -19.90
CA PRO A 108 -12.94 1.92 -18.74
C PRO A 108 -12.69 3.43 -18.85
N LYS A 109 -12.60 3.98 -20.06
CA LYS A 109 -12.44 5.44 -20.24
C LYS A 109 -13.65 6.21 -19.73
N ALA A 110 -14.85 5.80 -20.13
CA ALA A 110 -16.09 6.42 -19.66
C ALA A 110 -16.25 6.26 -18.14
N MET A 111 -15.87 5.10 -17.56
CA MET A 111 -15.90 4.88 -16.12
C MET A 111 -15.00 5.87 -15.39
N ILE A 112 -13.75 6.04 -15.85
CA ILE A 112 -12.78 6.93 -15.21
C ILE A 112 -13.20 8.39 -15.36
N ASP A 113 -13.74 8.79 -16.53
CA ASP A 113 -14.24 10.14 -16.73
C ASP A 113 -15.38 10.46 -15.76
N GLU A 114 -16.32 9.53 -15.57
CA GLU A 114 -17.44 9.72 -14.63
C GLU A 114 -16.95 9.81 -13.17
N LEU A 115 -15.94 9.00 -12.77
CA LEU A 115 -15.33 9.12 -11.45
C LEU A 115 -14.66 10.49 -11.24
N HIS A 116 -13.93 10.97 -12.25
CA HIS A 116 -13.32 12.30 -12.20
C HIS A 116 -14.35 13.43 -12.17
N GLU A 117 -15.46 13.32 -12.89
CA GLU A 117 -16.58 14.27 -12.79
C GLU A 117 -17.21 14.32 -11.39
N MET A 118 -17.16 13.21 -10.65
CA MET A 118 -17.56 13.15 -9.26
C MET A 118 -16.48 13.68 -8.29
N GLY A 119 -15.27 14.01 -8.78
CA GLY A 119 -14.11 14.43 -7.99
C GLY A 119 -13.36 13.27 -7.34
N ILE A 120 -13.45 12.06 -7.90
CA ILE A 120 -12.88 10.83 -7.35
C ILE A 120 -11.72 10.39 -8.26
N GLU A 121 -10.53 10.25 -7.70
CA GLU A 121 -9.38 9.62 -8.38
C GLU A 121 -9.52 8.09 -8.40
N THR A 122 -8.95 7.46 -9.43
CA THR A 122 -8.96 6.00 -9.57
C THR A 122 -7.56 5.43 -9.38
N MET A 123 -7.43 4.47 -8.46
CA MET A 123 -6.24 3.65 -8.29
C MET A 123 -6.51 2.23 -8.80
N VAL A 124 -5.56 1.64 -9.52
CA VAL A 124 -5.61 0.23 -9.94
C VAL A 124 -4.42 -0.55 -9.41
N SER A 125 -4.67 -1.81 -9.03
CA SER A 125 -3.60 -2.73 -8.61
C SER A 125 -2.80 -3.19 -9.83
N ILE A 126 -1.48 -3.20 -9.70
CA ILE A 126 -0.53 -3.74 -10.70
C ILE A 126 0.44 -4.67 -10.00
N TRP A 127 0.50 -5.91 -10.49
CA TRP A 127 1.41 -6.93 -9.97
C TRP A 127 2.65 -7.10 -10.86
N PRO A 128 3.81 -7.43 -10.28
CA PRO A 128 5.03 -7.69 -11.06
C PRO A 128 5.07 -9.09 -11.69
N GLN A 129 4.02 -9.87 -11.51
CA GLN A 129 3.91 -11.21 -12.06
C GLN A 129 3.44 -11.18 -13.50
N ILE A 130 3.97 -12.09 -14.31
CA ILE A 130 3.65 -12.26 -15.73
C ILE A 130 3.23 -13.71 -15.95
N ASP A 131 1.95 -13.93 -16.25
CA ASP A 131 1.44 -15.25 -16.66
C ASP A 131 2.05 -15.63 -18.01
N TRP A 132 2.47 -16.89 -18.17
CA TRP A 132 3.05 -17.36 -19.41
C TRP A 132 2.10 -17.29 -20.64
N ARG A 133 0.79 -17.09 -20.39
CA ARG A 133 -0.23 -16.86 -21.41
C ARG A 133 -0.52 -15.37 -21.63
N SER A 134 0.11 -14.48 -20.87
CA SER A 134 -0.02 -13.04 -21.06
C SER A 134 0.43 -12.63 -22.46
N GLU A 135 -0.26 -11.67 -23.06
CA GLU A 135 0.09 -11.12 -24.38
C GLU A 135 1.51 -10.51 -24.43
N ASN A 136 2.09 -10.19 -23.27
CA ASN A 136 3.41 -9.59 -23.15
C ASN A 136 4.53 -10.61 -22.82
N TYR A 137 4.19 -11.85 -22.43
CA TYR A 137 5.16 -12.81 -21.91
C TYR A 137 6.28 -13.15 -22.89
N GLU A 138 5.93 -13.56 -24.13
CA GLU A 138 6.93 -14.00 -25.12
C GLU A 138 7.88 -12.87 -25.50
N GLU A 139 7.37 -11.66 -25.66
CA GLU A 139 8.18 -10.47 -25.96
C GLU A 139 9.13 -10.16 -24.80
N MET A 140 8.62 -10.16 -23.56
CA MET A 140 9.43 -9.89 -22.36
C MET A 140 10.51 -10.96 -22.18
N LYS A 141 10.19 -12.23 -22.42
CA LYS A 141 11.13 -13.33 -22.37
C LYS A 141 12.26 -13.19 -23.40
N GLN A 142 11.92 -12.92 -24.65
CA GLN A 142 12.90 -12.74 -25.74
C GLN A 142 13.82 -11.55 -25.49
N GLN A 143 13.31 -10.48 -24.91
CA GLN A 143 14.09 -9.29 -24.56
C GLN A 143 14.89 -9.43 -23.25
N GLY A 144 14.71 -10.53 -22.49
CA GLY A 144 15.39 -10.75 -21.22
C GLY A 144 14.96 -9.79 -20.11
N LEU A 145 13.64 -9.51 -20.03
CA LEU A 145 13.03 -8.57 -19.08
C LEU A 145 12.50 -9.26 -17.80
N LEU A 146 12.56 -10.59 -17.75
CA LEU A 146 12.05 -11.42 -16.67
C LEU A 146 13.17 -11.87 -15.73
N VAL A 147 12.81 -12.17 -14.48
CA VAL A 147 13.71 -12.80 -13.51
C VAL A 147 14.16 -14.17 -14.04
N LYS A 148 15.42 -14.52 -13.82
CA LYS A 148 16.01 -15.79 -14.24
C LYS A 148 16.65 -16.52 -13.07
N SER A 149 16.96 -17.80 -13.25
CA SER A 149 17.83 -18.52 -12.34
C SER A 149 19.30 -18.08 -12.50
N ASN A 150 20.12 -18.36 -11.51
CA ASN A 150 21.58 -18.14 -11.60
C ASN A 150 22.22 -18.91 -12.76
N ALA A 151 21.62 -20.02 -13.18
CA ALA A 151 22.07 -20.79 -14.35
C ALA A 151 21.57 -20.23 -15.69
N GLY A 152 20.81 -19.12 -15.67
CA GLY A 152 20.23 -18.49 -16.86
C GLY A 152 19.02 -19.23 -17.44
N VAL A 153 18.51 -20.22 -16.74
CA VAL A 153 17.28 -20.95 -17.11
C VAL A 153 16.06 -20.12 -16.70
N ASP A 154 15.01 -20.20 -17.52
CA ASP A 154 13.73 -19.59 -17.17
C ASP A 154 13.16 -20.26 -15.92
N VAL A 155 12.58 -19.46 -15.03
CA VAL A 155 11.95 -19.92 -13.80
C VAL A 155 10.44 -19.81 -13.92
N GLN A 156 9.73 -20.73 -13.29
CA GLN A 156 8.29 -20.66 -13.11
C GLN A 156 7.97 -20.56 -11.62
N MET A 157 7.04 -19.68 -11.29
CA MET A 157 6.59 -19.44 -9.94
C MET A 157 5.09 -19.69 -9.92
N LEU A 158 4.66 -20.69 -9.13
CA LEU A 158 3.27 -21.10 -9.08
C LEU A 158 2.50 -20.19 -8.13
N PHE A 159 1.85 -19.17 -8.69
CA PHE A 159 0.90 -18.33 -7.97
C PHE A 159 -0.18 -17.88 -8.96
N HIS A 160 -1.42 -18.29 -8.73
CA HIS A 160 -2.55 -18.07 -9.66
C HIS A 160 -2.25 -18.48 -11.13
N GLY A 161 -1.47 -19.54 -11.30
CA GLY A 161 -1.04 -20.05 -12.61
C GLY A 161 0.48 -20.18 -12.71
N ASN A 162 0.98 -20.40 -13.92
CA ASN A 162 2.39 -20.44 -14.20
C ASN A 162 2.90 -19.02 -14.50
N ASN A 163 3.35 -18.35 -13.48
CA ASN A 163 3.85 -17.00 -13.56
C ASN A 163 5.36 -16.93 -13.44
N VAL A 164 5.93 -15.81 -13.83
CA VAL A 164 7.31 -15.40 -13.58
C VAL A 164 7.26 -13.91 -13.18
N PHE A 165 8.25 -13.44 -12.44
CA PHE A 165 8.32 -12.02 -12.10
C PHE A 165 9.08 -11.23 -13.18
N LEU A 166 8.62 -10.01 -13.46
CA LEU A 166 9.43 -9.04 -14.20
C LEU A 166 10.70 -8.68 -13.39
N ASP A 167 11.77 -8.31 -14.06
CA ASP A 167 12.97 -7.83 -13.39
C ASP A 167 12.97 -6.30 -13.27
N ALA A 168 12.46 -5.80 -12.14
CA ALA A 168 12.38 -4.36 -11.86
C ALA A 168 13.75 -3.67 -11.80
N THR A 169 14.83 -4.42 -11.57
CA THR A 169 16.19 -3.87 -11.54
C THR A 169 16.74 -3.54 -12.93
N ASN A 170 16.12 -4.09 -13.99
CA ASN A 170 16.51 -3.86 -15.38
C ASN A 170 15.84 -2.57 -15.93
N PRO A 171 16.62 -1.55 -16.32
CA PRO A 171 16.05 -0.32 -16.88
C PRO A 171 15.18 -0.54 -18.13
N ARG A 172 15.48 -1.55 -18.94
CA ARG A 172 14.67 -1.89 -20.13
C ARG A 172 13.31 -2.45 -19.73
N THR A 173 13.26 -3.27 -18.66
CA THR A 173 12.00 -3.76 -18.10
C THR A 173 11.13 -2.61 -17.60
N ARG A 174 11.73 -1.67 -16.84
CA ARG A 174 11.01 -0.51 -16.34
C ARG A 174 10.39 0.31 -17.46
N LYS A 175 11.13 0.58 -18.52
CA LYS A 175 10.62 1.29 -19.69
C LYS A 175 9.49 0.53 -20.40
N TYR A 176 9.71 -0.77 -20.69
CA TYR A 176 8.74 -1.61 -21.38
C TYR A 176 7.40 -1.68 -20.64
N VAL A 177 7.45 -1.97 -19.34
CA VAL A 177 6.23 -2.09 -18.52
C VAL A 177 5.52 -0.75 -18.40
N TRP A 178 6.27 0.34 -18.17
CA TRP A 178 5.65 1.66 -18.11
C TRP A 178 4.96 2.05 -19.43
N GLU A 179 5.53 1.75 -20.58
CA GLU A 179 4.89 2.01 -21.88
C GLU A 179 3.54 1.31 -22.01
N LYS A 180 3.41 0.06 -21.52
CA LYS A 180 2.14 -0.68 -21.50
C LYS A 180 1.16 -0.08 -20.49
N VAL A 181 1.60 0.17 -19.26
CA VAL A 181 0.79 0.80 -18.20
C VAL A 181 0.34 2.19 -18.61
N LYS A 182 1.23 3.00 -19.18
CA LYS A 182 0.88 4.34 -19.68
C LYS A 182 -0.25 4.27 -20.70
N LYS A 183 -0.08 3.46 -21.74
CA LYS A 183 -1.07 3.33 -22.83
C LYS A 183 -2.44 2.87 -22.31
N ASN A 184 -2.46 1.90 -21.41
CA ASN A 184 -3.69 1.18 -21.06
C ASN A 184 -4.36 1.67 -19.78
N TYR A 185 -3.67 2.50 -18.96
CA TYR A 185 -4.20 3.05 -17.73
C TYR A 185 -3.96 4.57 -17.61
N ALA A 186 -2.72 5.05 -17.71
CA ALA A 186 -2.45 6.46 -17.52
C ALA A 186 -3.09 7.35 -18.59
N ASP A 187 -3.08 6.92 -19.87
CA ASP A 187 -3.73 7.63 -20.97
C ASP A 187 -5.27 7.59 -20.88
N LEU A 188 -5.86 6.69 -20.07
CA LEU A 188 -7.27 6.72 -19.71
C LEU A 188 -7.59 7.71 -18.58
N GLY A 189 -6.58 8.23 -17.88
CA GLY A 189 -6.72 9.19 -16.79
C GLY A 189 -6.34 8.65 -15.40
N ILE A 190 -5.91 7.39 -15.28
CA ILE A 190 -5.47 6.82 -14.00
C ILE A 190 -4.09 7.39 -13.64
N ARG A 191 -3.98 7.98 -12.44
CA ARG A 191 -2.78 8.69 -12.00
C ARG A 191 -2.10 8.09 -10.77
N THR A 192 -2.68 7.06 -10.18
CA THR A 192 -2.13 6.41 -8.99
C THR A 192 -2.26 4.90 -9.09
N PHE A 193 -1.25 4.18 -8.58
CA PHE A 193 -1.14 2.73 -8.76
C PHE A 193 -0.90 2.02 -7.43
N TRP A 194 -1.47 0.83 -7.31
CA TRP A 194 -1.21 -0.08 -6.20
C TRP A 194 -0.22 -1.14 -6.65
N LEU A 195 1.00 -1.03 -6.17
CA LEU A 195 2.14 -1.87 -6.53
C LEU A 195 2.26 -3.05 -5.56
N ASP A 196 1.36 -4.00 -5.72
CA ASP A 196 1.25 -5.19 -4.88
C ASP A 196 2.20 -6.30 -5.32
N GLU A 197 2.41 -7.33 -4.48
CA GLU A 197 3.23 -8.52 -4.75
C GLU A 197 4.71 -8.24 -5.07
N ALA A 198 5.22 -7.10 -4.66
CA ALA A 198 6.53 -6.58 -5.06
C ALA A 198 7.65 -6.81 -4.03
N GLU A 199 7.52 -7.78 -3.15
CA GLU A 199 8.61 -8.27 -2.27
C GLU A 199 9.85 -8.73 -3.05
N PRO A 200 9.78 -9.48 -4.16
CA PRO A 200 8.66 -10.22 -4.74
C PRO A 200 8.37 -11.53 -3.99
N GLU A 201 7.11 -11.94 -3.99
CA GLU A 201 6.67 -13.17 -3.36
C GLU A 201 6.96 -14.38 -4.27
N PHE A 202 8.19 -14.85 -4.28
CA PHE A 202 8.54 -16.05 -5.01
C PHE A 202 7.91 -17.30 -4.37
N SER A 203 7.26 -18.14 -5.16
CA SER A 203 6.60 -19.37 -4.67
C SER A 203 7.56 -20.38 -4.04
N THR A 204 8.83 -20.32 -4.39
CA THR A 204 9.92 -20.96 -3.68
C THR A 204 10.86 -19.86 -3.18
N TYR A 205 11.00 -19.73 -1.87
CA TYR A 205 11.86 -18.71 -1.26
C TYR A 205 13.35 -19.06 -1.30
N GLU A 206 13.79 -19.76 -2.34
CA GLU A 206 15.19 -20.12 -2.59
C GLU A 206 15.91 -18.95 -3.30
N TYR A 207 16.07 -17.85 -2.61
CA TYR A 207 16.62 -16.61 -3.13
C TYR A 207 18.02 -16.76 -3.76
N GLU A 208 18.81 -17.71 -3.31
CA GLU A 208 20.12 -18.06 -3.88
C GLU A 208 20.03 -18.61 -5.30
N CYS A 209 18.87 -19.11 -5.71
CA CYS A 209 18.66 -19.64 -7.06
C CYS A 209 18.33 -18.58 -8.10
N TYR A 210 17.94 -17.38 -7.69
CA TYR A 210 17.43 -16.35 -8.60
C TYR A 210 18.44 -15.25 -8.89
N ARG A 211 18.25 -14.63 -10.06
CA ARG A 211 19.12 -13.57 -10.54
C ARG A 211 18.33 -12.46 -11.22
N TYR A 212 18.67 -11.24 -10.86
CA TYR A 212 18.26 -10.00 -11.51
C TYR A 212 19.35 -9.50 -12.47
N ALA A 213 19.02 -8.54 -13.33
CA ALA A 213 20.00 -7.84 -14.16
C ALA A 213 21.07 -7.15 -13.29
N ALA A 214 20.72 -6.64 -12.14
CA ALA A 214 21.64 -5.98 -11.20
C ALA A 214 22.56 -6.97 -10.46
N GLY A 215 22.20 -8.26 -10.34
CA GLY A 215 23.01 -9.28 -9.67
C GLY A 215 22.20 -10.44 -9.08
N PRO A 216 22.87 -11.34 -8.32
CA PRO A 216 22.19 -12.41 -7.61
C PRO A 216 21.19 -11.87 -6.59
N VAL A 217 20.02 -12.50 -6.47
CA VAL A 217 18.97 -12.06 -5.52
C VAL A 217 19.45 -12.14 -4.07
N GLU A 218 20.28 -13.09 -3.73
CA GLU A 218 20.88 -13.21 -2.39
C GLU A 218 21.69 -11.96 -1.98
N GLU A 219 22.33 -11.27 -2.95
CA GLU A 219 23.11 -10.05 -2.68
C GLU A 219 22.25 -8.79 -2.67
N ILE A 220 21.27 -8.71 -3.57
CA ILE A 220 20.62 -7.42 -3.88
C ILE A 220 19.08 -7.48 -3.81
N GLY A 221 18.48 -8.60 -3.44
CA GLY A 221 17.03 -8.82 -3.49
C GLY A 221 16.20 -7.72 -2.85
N ASN A 222 16.65 -7.17 -1.74
CA ASN A 222 15.94 -6.13 -1.00
C ASN A 222 15.71 -4.82 -1.77
N ILE A 223 16.46 -4.58 -2.87
CA ILE A 223 16.23 -3.37 -3.68
C ILE A 223 15.03 -3.49 -4.61
N TYR A 224 14.49 -4.69 -4.82
CA TYR A 224 13.41 -4.93 -5.78
C TYR A 224 12.18 -4.03 -5.59
N PRO A 225 11.58 -3.94 -4.38
CA PRO A 225 10.41 -3.07 -4.16
C PRO A 225 10.71 -1.59 -4.43
N ARG A 226 11.93 -1.14 -4.11
CA ARG A 226 12.34 0.23 -4.43
C ARG A 226 12.43 0.46 -5.94
N GLU A 227 13.02 -0.47 -6.70
CA GLU A 227 13.15 -0.35 -8.15
C GLU A 227 11.79 -0.49 -8.86
N TYR A 228 10.86 -1.27 -8.27
CA TYR A 228 9.49 -1.34 -8.76
C TYR A 228 8.73 -0.03 -8.53
N SER A 229 8.80 0.56 -7.34
CA SER A 229 8.27 1.92 -7.07
C SER A 229 8.89 2.97 -7.98
N ARG A 230 10.22 2.88 -8.20
CA ARG A 230 10.96 3.76 -9.10
C ARG A 230 10.44 3.71 -10.53
N MET A 231 10.11 2.52 -11.03
CA MET A 231 9.56 2.35 -12.39
C MET A 231 8.31 3.20 -12.61
N PHE A 232 7.37 3.15 -11.69
CA PHE A 232 6.12 3.91 -11.77
C PHE A 232 6.37 5.40 -11.57
N TYR A 233 7.12 5.76 -10.55
CA TYR A 233 7.42 7.17 -10.28
C TYR A 233 8.13 7.87 -11.44
N GLU A 234 9.21 7.29 -11.97
CA GLU A 234 9.94 7.86 -13.11
C GLU A 234 9.05 7.92 -14.36
N GLY A 235 8.30 6.86 -14.64
CA GLY A 235 7.39 6.82 -15.78
C GLY A 235 6.26 7.87 -15.69
N GLN A 236 5.66 8.04 -14.50
CA GLN A 236 4.67 9.08 -14.25
C GLN A 236 5.26 10.48 -14.44
N LYS A 237 6.46 10.73 -13.91
CA LYS A 237 7.18 12.00 -14.10
C LYS A 237 7.52 12.27 -15.57
N GLU A 238 8.03 11.30 -16.30
CA GLU A 238 8.33 11.40 -17.73
C GLU A 238 7.04 11.67 -18.56
N SER A 239 5.89 11.24 -18.05
CA SER A 239 4.58 11.52 -18.65
C SER A 239 3.98 12.88 -18.25
N GLY A 240 4.72 13.69 -17.47
CA GLY A 240 4.31 15.03 -17.05
C GLY A 240 3.43 15.08 -15.80
N GLN A 241 3.31 13.97 -15.07
CA GLN A 241 2.57 13.94 -13.82
C GLN A 241 3.47 14.41 -12.66
N GLU A 242 2.94 15.28 -11.79
CA GLU A 242 3.64 15.77 -10.60
C GLU A 242 3.06 15.19 -9.30
N ASP A 243 1.76 15.00 -9.26
CA ASP A 243 1.01 14.49 -8.12
C ASP A 243 1.09 12.95 -8.08
N ILE A 244 2.15 12.40 -7.47
CA ILE A 244 2.44 10.96 -7.52
C ILE A 244 2.36 10.34 -6.13
N VAL A 245 1.45 9.38 -5.98
CA VAL A 245 1.37 8.44 -4.85
C VAL A 245 1.21 7.04 -5.41
N ASN A 246 2.05 6.10 -4.96
CA ASN A 246 1.91 4.69 -5.27
C ASN A 246 1.79 3.90 -3.96
N LEU A 247 0.72 3.10 -3.84
CA LEU A 247 0.52 2.21 -2.71
C LEU A 247 1.43 0.99 -2.87
N VAL A 248 2.22 0.66 -1.86
CA VAL A 248 3.22 -0.42 -1.93
C VAL A 248 3.16 -1.31 -0.70
N ARG A 249 3.25 -2.65 -0.88
CA ARG A 249 3.24 -3.62 0.23
C ARG A 249 4.58 -3.68 0.96
N CYS A 250 5.64 -3.32 0.30
CA CYS A 250 6.99 -3.38 0.84
C CYS A 250 7.84 -2.23 0.33
N ALA A 251 8.90 -1.95 1.07
CA ALA A 251 9.80 -0.85 0.77
C ALA A 251 11.24 -1.20 1.16
N TRP A 252 12.18 -0.46 0.66
CA TRP A 252 13.56 -0.49 1.06
C TRP A 252 14.10 0.94 1.19
N LEU A 253 15.31 1.07 1.69
CA LEU A 253 16.00 2.34 1.86
C LEU A 253 15.86 3.23 0.60
N GLY A 254 15.29 4.42 0.78
CA GLY A 254 15.06 5.39 -0.29
C GLY A 254 13.79 5.17 -1.11
N SER A 255 12.88 4.27 -0.73
CA SER A 255 11.59 4.11 -1.41
C SER A 255 10.68 5.34 -1.27
N GLN A 256 10.78 6.06 -0.15
CA GLN A 256 9.96 7.25 0.11
C GLN A 256 10.07 8.30 -0.99
N LYS A 257 11.25 8.49 -1.60
CA LYS A 257 11.45 9.47 -2.67
C LYS A 257 10.72 9.14 -3.98
N TYR A 258 10.24 7.91 -4.11
CA TYR A 258 9.46 7.43 -5.25
C TYR A 258 7.94 7.40 -4.97
N GLY A 259 7.48 8.19 -4.01
CA GLY A 259 6.06 8.30 -3.69
C GLY A 259 5.46 7.05 -3.05
N ALA A 260 6.26 6.27 -2.33
CA ALA A 260 5.83 5.04 -1.69
C ALA A 260 4.93 5.32 -0.47
N LEU A 261 3.64 4.99 -0.58
CA LEU A 261 2.69 4.87 0.52
C LEU A 261 2.65 3.40 0.94
N VAL A 262 3.12 3.09 2.14
CA VAL A 262 3.25 1.69 2.60
C VAL A 262 2.03 1.24 3.39
N TRP A 263 1.61 -0.03 3.21
CA TRP A 263 0.65 -0.71 4.09
C TRP A 263 1.21 -2.06 4.56
N SER A 264 0.58 -2.66 5.54
CA SER A 264 1.09 -3.84 6.27
C SER A 264 0.81 -5.20 5.63
N GLY A 265 0.30 -5.24 4.40
CA GLY A 265 -0.07 -6.52 3.75
C GLY A 265 -1.36 -7.14 4.28
N ASP A 266 -1.53 -8.44 4.07
CA ASP A 266 -2.75 -9.22 4.27
C ASP A 266 -2.96 -9.64 5.73
N ILE A 267 -3.21 -8.67 6.58
CA ILE A 267 -3.41 -8.85 8.02
C ILE A 267 -4.80 -9.39 8.36
N PHE A 268 -4.95 -10.04 9.52
CA PHE A 268 -6.23 -10.58 9.95
C PHE A 268 -7.12 -9.53 10.62
N SER A 269 -8.43 -9.71 10.47
CA SER A 269 -9.47 -8.91 11.14
C SER A 269 -9.56 -9.30 12.62
N THR A 270 -8.54 -8.98 13.39
CA THR A 270 -8.43 -9.26 14.83
C THR A 270 -7.94 -8.05 15.60
N TYR A 271 -8.28 -7.97 16.89
CA TYR A 271 -7.72 -6.94 17.77
C TYR A 271 -6.21 -7.09 17.98
N GLU A 272 -5.68 -8.30 17.86
CA GLU A 272 -4.24 -8.55 17.95
C GLU A 272 -3.51 -7.87 16.80
N ASP A 273 -3.98 -8.09 15.57
CA ASP A 273 -3.38 -7.46 14.40
C ASP A 273 -3.63 -5.96 14.38
N PHE A 274 -4.80 -5.50 14.84
CA PHE A 274 -5.05 -4.06 14.99
C PHE A 274 -4.01 -3.38 15.89
N ARG A 275 -3.68 -3.96 17.05
CA ARG A 275 -2.62 -3.42 17.93
C ARG A 275 -1.26 -3.34 17.23
N LYS A 276 -0.93 -4.37 16.44
CA LYS A 276 0.33 -4.40 15.68
C LYS A 276 0.40 -3.27 14.66
N GLN A 277 -0.75 -2.85 14.10
CA GLN A 277 -0.79 -1.76 13.11
C GLN A 277 -0.42 -0.39 13.69
N ILE A 278 -0.73 -0.14 14.95
CA ILE A 278 -0.32 1.09 15.63
C ILE A 278 1.21 1.18 15.64
N CYS A 279 1.87 0.14 16.16
CA CYS A 279 3.33 0.08 16.19
C CYS A 279 3.95 0.06 14.79
N ALA A 280 3.35 -0.67 13.84
CA ALA A 280 3.86 -0.75 12.47
C ALA A 280 3.88 0.62 11.79
N GLY A 281 2.79 1.39 11.90
CA GLY A 281 2.72 2.75 11.36
C GLY A 281 3.75 3.70 11.97
N LEU A 282 3.95 3.61 13.29
CA LEU A 282 4.97 4.39 13.99
C LEU A 282 6.40 4.02 13.54
N HIS A 283 6.67 2.71 13.41
CA HIS A 283 7.99 2.25 12.95
C HIS A 283 8.25 2.64 11.49
N MET A 284 7.24 2.65 10.62
CA MET A 284 7.43 3.14 9.24
C MET A 284 7.84 4.61 9.23
N GLY A 285 7.21 5.45 10.07
CA GLY A 285 7.65 6.83 10.28
C GLY A 285 9.13 6.91 10.67
N LEU A 286 9.53 6.19 11.72
CA LEU A 286 10.92 6.13 12.20
C LEU A 286 11.93 5.53 11.20
N CYS A 287 11.45 4.78 10.21
CA CYS A 287 12.27 4.30 9.08
C CYS A 287 12.39 5.32 7.94
N GLY A 288 11.89 6.55 8.12
CA GLY A 288 11.92 7.62 7.12
C GLY A 288 10.86 7.48 6.02
N ILE A 289 9.81 6.69 6.25
CA ILE A 289 8.66 6.54 5.36
C ILE A 289 7.43 7.16 6.02
N PRO A 290 7.15 8.46 5.78
CA PRO A 290 6.10 9.19 6.48
C PRO A 290 4.69 8.82 6.02
N TRP A 291 4.55 8.16 4.86
CA TRP A 291 3.27 7.80 4.27
C TRP A 291 2.92 6.35 4.62
N TRP A 292 1.89 6.22 5.44
CA TRP A 292 1.40 4.96 5.94
C TRP A 292 -0.11 4.85 5.81
N THR A 293 -0.57 3.65 5.55
CA THR A 293 -1.97 3.27 5.67
C THR A 293 -2.07 1.84 6.22
N THR A 294 -3.26 1.41 6.57
CA THR A 294 -3.59 0.03 6.95
C THR A 294 -4.86 -0.37 6.22
N ASP A 295 -5.09 -1.67 6.08
CA ASP A 295 -6.41 -2.18 5.71
C ASP A 295 -7.35 -1.98 6.90
N ILE A 296 -8.16 -0.90 6.86
CA ILE A 296 -9.09 -0.62 7.95
C ILE A 296 -10.09 -1.78 8.08
N GLY A 297 -10.07 -2.43 9.24
CA GLY A 297 -10.84 -3.61 9.55
C GLY A 297 -10.08 -4.93 9.35
N GLY A 298 -8.81 -4.90 8.94
CA GLY A 298 -8.02 -6.05 8.55
C GLY A 298 -8.38 -6.56 7.14
N PHE A 299 -7.53 -7.36 6.52
CA PHE A 299 -7.77 -7.94 5.20
C PHE A 299 -8.53 -9.26 5.30
N HIS A 300 -8.03 -10.23 6.05
CA HIS A 300 -8.62 -11.57 6.17
C HIS A 300 -9.61 -11.70 7.33
N GLY A 301 -10.68 -12.50 7.14
CA GLY A 301 -11.51 -13.04 8.21
C GLY A 301 -12.63 -12.15 8.71
N GLY A 302 -12.82 -10.95 8.17
CA GLY A 302 -13.95 -10.10 8.52
C GLY A 302 -15.25 -10.58 7.87
N VAL A 303 -16.32 -10.79 8.67
CA VAL A 303 -17.66 -11.07 8.17
C VAL A 303 -18.54 -9.85 8.41
N THR A 304 -19.10 -9.31 7.33
CA THR A 304 -19.79 -7.99 7.34
C THR A 304 -20.95 -7.94 8.35
N GLU A 305 -21.66 -9.03 8.55
CA GLU A 305 -22.81 -9.10 9.46
C GLU A 305 -22.45 -9.49 10.91
N ASP A 306 -21.18 -9.88 11.17
CA ASP A 306 -20.75 -10.27 12.52
C ASP A 306 -20.60 -9.05 13.43
N PRO A 307 -21.35 -8.98 14.57
CA PRO A 307 -21.26 -7.83 15.49
C PRO A 307 -19.86 -7.63 16.09
N GLY A 308 -19.09 -8.69 16.29
CA GLY A 308 -17.72 -8.62 16.80
C GLY A 308 -16.78 -7.96 15.79
N PHE A 309 -16.92 -8.34 14.52
CA PHE A 309 -16.19 -7.69 13.44
C PHE A 309 -16.62 -6.23 13.25
N GLN A 310 -17.91 -5.92 13.33
CA GLN A 310 -18.41 -4.56 13.22
C GLN A 310 -17.84 -3.63 14.30
N GLU A 311 -17.73 -4.10 15.56
CA GLU A 311 -17.08 -3.35 16.63
C GLU A 311 -15.58 -3.12 16.33
N LEU A 312 -14.85 -4.16 15.91
CA LEU A 312 -13.46 -4.06 15.49
C LEU A 312 -13.28 -3.07 14.36
N LEU A 313 -14.12 -3.15 13.32
CA LEU A 313 -14.09 -2.23 12.18
C LEU A 313 -14.25 -0.78 12.63
N VAL A 314 -15.22 -0.49 13.50
CA VAL A 314 -15.43 0.86 14.02
C VAL A 314 -14.18 1.37 14.74
N ARG A 315 -13.56 0.57 15.60
CA ARG A 315 -12.34 0.97 16.32
C ARG A 315 -11.16 1.19 15.36
N TRP A 316 -11.01 0.33 14.38
CA TRP A 316 -9.98 0.46 13.37
C TRP A 316 -10.21 1.68 12.45
N PHE A 317 -11.45 1.97 12.13
CA PHE A 317 -11.81 3.15 11.34
C PHE A 317 -11.52 4.46 12.09
N GLN A 318 -11.78 4.48 13.38
CA GLN A 318 -11.39 5.59 14.26
C GLN A 318 -9.89 5.81 14.24
N PHE A 319 -9.09 4.75 14.36
CA PHE A 319 -7.62 4.82 14.22
C PHE A 319 -7.21 5.28 12.82
N GLY A 320 -7.80 4.70 11.76
CA GLY A 320 -7.48 5.05 10.38
C GLY A 320 -7.71 6.53 10.03
N THR A 321 -8.64 7.19 10.73
CA THR A 321 -8.88 8.64 10.61
C THR A 321 -7.64 9.46 10.96
N PHE A 322 -6.80 8.95 11.86
CA PHE A 322 -5.55 9.55 12.32
C PHE A 322 -4.30 8.79 11.80
N CYS A 323 -4.44 8.13 10.65
CA CYS A 323 -3.31 7.64 9.86
C CYS A 323 -2.95 8.66 8.77
N PRO A 324 -1.73 8.64 8.23
CA PRO A 324 -1.34 9.49 7.10
C PRO A 324 -2.31 9.41 5.94
N VAL A 325 -2.72 8.20 5.53
CA VAL A 325 -3.78 7.96 4.53
C VAL A 325 -4.88 7.09 5.14
N MET A 326 -6.13 7.46 4.91
CA MET A 326 -7.32 6.78 5.43
C MET A 326 -7.95 5.90 4.35
N ARG A 327 -7.67 4.59 4.36
CA ARG A 327 -8.13 3.63 3.35
C ARG A 327 -8.85 2.45 3.99
N ILE A 328 -10.14 2.24 3.66
CA ILE A 328 -10.82 0.98 3.97
C ILE A 328 -10.51 -0.07 2.92
N HIS A 329 -10.18 -1.28 3.35
CA HIS A 329 -9.97 -2.43 2.46
C HIS A 329 -10.20 -3.73 3.21
N GLY A 330 -10.52 -4.80 2.47
CA GLY A 330 -10.58 -6.15 3.02
C GLY A 330 -11.32 -7.15 2.14
N ASN A 331 -11.06 -8.41 2.42
CA ASN A 331 -11.71 -9.58 1.84
C ASN A 331 -12.80 -10.06 2.81
N ARG A 332 -14.00 -9.49 2.68
CA ARG A 332 -15.10 -9.75 3.61
C ARG A 332 -15.84 -11.05 3.27
N GLY A 333 -16.28 -11.76 4.29
CA GLY A 333 -17.20 -12.87 4.12
C GLY A 333 -18.68 -12.43 4.16
N PRO A 334 -19.60 -13.18 3.51
CA PRO A 334 -19.31 -14.32 2.64
C PRO A 334 -18.69 -13.92 1.29
N ARG A 335 -17.89 -14.81 0.70
CA ARG A 335 -17.35 -14.63 -0.65
C ARG A 335 -18.29 -15.21 -1.69
N GLU A 336 -18.32 -14.59 -2.88
CA GLU A 336 -19.05 -15.06 -4.05
C GLU A 336 -18.08 -15.47 -5.16
N GLU A 337 -18.39 -16.57 -5.84
CA GLU A 337 -17.68 -16.99 -7.04
C GLU A 337 -18.13 -16.15 -8.24
N ILE A 338 -17.18 -15.75 -9.07
CA ILE A 338 -17.46 -15.07 -10.33
C ILE A 338 -17.28 -16.07 -11.46
N ILE A 339 -18.33 -16.28 -12.25
CA ILE A 339 -18.32 -17.14 -13.43
C ILE A 339 -18.33 -16.27 -14.68
N ASN A 340 -17.32 -16.45 -15.54
CA ASN A 340 -17.20 -15.71 -16.79
C ASN A 340 -18.19 -16.21 -17.86
N LYS A 341 -18.28 -15.53 -18.99
CA LYS A 341 -19.18 -15.91 -20.13
C LYS A 341 -18.84 -17.28 -20.72
N ALA A 342 -17.62 -17.77 -20.56
CA ALA A 342 -17.21 -19.09 -20.99
C ALA A 342 -17.63 -20.21 -19.99
N GLY A 343 -18.21 -19.86 -18.83
CA GLY A 343 -18.59 -20.80 -17.78
C GLY A 343 -17.42 -21.21 -16.88
N GLU A 344 -16.30 -20.48 -16.91
CA GLU A 344 -15.15 -20.74 -16.05
C GLU A 344 -15.24 -19.94 -14.76
N VAL A 345 -14.83 -20.52 -13.65
CA VAL A 345 -14.73 -19.83 -12.36
C VAL A 345 -13.56 -18.86 -12.41
N ARG A 346 -13.87 -17.59 -12.17
CA ARG A 346 -12.86 -16.53 -11.94
C ARG A 346 -12.61 -16.38 -10.45
N GLU A 347 -11.61 -15.56 -10.11
CA GLU A 347 -11.38 -15.21 -8.71
C GLU A 347 -12.63 -14.58 -8.07
N GLY A 348 -13.02 -15.07 -6.91
CA GLY A 348 -14.21 -14.62 -6.21
C GLY A 348 -14.11 -13.18 -5.70
N THR A 349 -15.26 -12.59 -5.42
CA THR A 349 -15.36 -11.31 -4.73
C THR A 349 -15.75 -11.49 -3.27
N GLY A 350 -15.24 -10.64 -2.39
CA GLY A 350 -15.73 -10.54 -1.01
C GLY A 350 -17.08 -9.82 -0.93
N ALA A 351 -17.74 -9.95 0.21
CA ALA A 351 -18.94 -9.19 0.56
C ALA A 351 -18.68 -7.69 0.56
N ASP A 352 -19.75 -6.91 0.66
CA ASP A 352 -19.70 -5.45 0.65
C ASP A 352 -18.85 -4.89 1.80
N ASN A 353 -18.08 -3.84 1.48
CA ASN A 353 -17.15 -3.18 2.41
C ASN A 353 -17.32 -1.65 2.41
N GLU A 354 -18.43 -1.16 1.92
CA GLU A 354 -18.80 0.25 1.94
C GLU A 354 -19.30 0.65 3.32
N VAL A 355 -19.16 1.92 3.69
CA VAL A 355 -19.48 2.39 5.04
C VAL A 355 -20.94 2.14 5.47
N TRP A 356 -21.84 1.92 4.54
CA TRP A 356 -23.27 1.58 4.82
C TRP A 356 -23.53 0.07 4.94
N SER A 357 -22.53 -0.78 4.75
CA SER A 357 -22.71 -2.25 4.75
C SER A 357 -22.72 -2.86 6.15
N PHE A 358 -22.40 -2.08 7.19
CA PHE A 358 -22.20 -2.56 8.57
C PHE A 358 -23.31 -2.19 9.53
N GLY A 359 -24.52 -1.87 9.03
CA GLY A 359 -25.69 -1.46 9.81
C GLY A 359 -25.72 0.02 10.12
N GLU A 360 -26.93 0.54 10.39
CA GLU A 360 -27.21 1.98 10.47
C GLU A 360 -26.40 2.70 11.55
N LYS A 361 -26.32 2.11 12.76
CA LYS A 361 -25.54 2.70 13.87
C LYS A 361 -24.06 2.86 13.50
N ASN A 362 -23.48 1.86 12.86
CA ASN A 362 -22.08 1.92 12.44
C ASN A 362 -21.89 2.89 11.27
N TYR A 363 -22.85 2.93 10.34
CA TYR A 363 -22.85 3.91 9.26
C TYR A 363 -22.76 5.35 9.78
N GLU A 364 -23.56 5.73 10.79
CA GLU A 364 -23.50 7.05 11.42
C GLU A 364 -22.12 7.34 12.02
N ILE A 365 -21.49 6.34 12.66
CA ILE A 365 -20.16 6.50 13.25
C ILE A 365 -19.10 6.65 12.15
N LEU A 366 -19.09 5.78 11.14
CA LEU A 366 -18.10 5.79 10.07
C LEU A 366 -18.16 7.10 9.27
N THR A 367 -19.35 7.55 8.91
CA THR A 367 -19.56 8.83 8.21
C THR A 367 -19.15 10.04 9.04
N LYS A 368 -19.41 10.01 10.36
CA LYS A 368 -18.90 11.04 11.28
C LYS A 368 -17.38 11.13 11.24
N PHE A 369 -16.66 9.99 11.22
CA PHE A 369 -15.20 9.98 11.21
C PHE A 369 -14.62 10.38 9.85
N ILE A 370 -15.27 10.09 8.72
CA ILE A 370 -14.94 10.72 7.44
C ILE A 370 -15.07 12.24 7.54
N GLY A 371 -16.15 12.73 8.14
CA GLY A 371 -16.33 14.17 8.38
C GLY A 371 -15.30 14.80 9.33
N VAL A 372 -14.76 14.04 10.29
CA VAL A 372 -13.61 14.47 11.12
C VAL A 372 -12.36 14.58 10.26
N ARG A 373 -12.08 13.58 9.40
CA ARG A 373 -10.94 13.59 8.47
C ARG A 373 -10.97 14.80 7.55
N GLU A 374 -12.13 15.14 6.99
CA GLU A 374 -12.32 16.34 6.15
C GLU A 374 -12.04 17.64 6.90
N LYS A 375 -12.47 17.74 8.16
CA LYS A 375 -12.18 18.94 8.99
C LYS A 375 -10.70 19.10 9.33
N MET A 376 -9.94 18.00 9.31
CA MET A 376 -8.51 18.00 9.56
C MET A 376 -7.67 18.14 8.26
N ARG A 377 -8.31 18.31 7.09
CA ARG A 377 -7.61 18.31 5.79
C ARG A 377 -6.46 19.33 5.76
N ASP A 378 -6.67 20.55 6.21
CA ASP A 378 -5.65 21.60 6.25
C ASP A 378 -4.50 21.24 7.21
N TYR A 379 -4.83 20.69 8.38
CA TYR A 379 -3.83 20.23 9.34
C TYR A 379 -3.03 19.05 8.75
N THR A 380 -3.70 18.06 8.18
CA THR A 380 -3.05 16.92 7.54
C THR A 380 -2.14 17.38 6.39
N ARG A 381 -2.57 18.36 5.59
CA ARG A 381 -1.75 18.96 4.52
C ARG A 381 -0.48 19.58 5.09
N SER A 382 -0.56 20.29 6.21
CA SER A 382 0.62 20.89 6.86
C SER A 382 1.61 19.82 7.34
N LEU A 383 1.12 18.70 7.86
CA LEU A 383 1.97 17.56 8.26
C LEU A 383 2.64 16.89 7.06
N MET A 384 1.92 16.77 5.93
CA MET A 384 2.50 16.23 4.70
C MET A 384 3.55 17.16 4.10
N ALA A 385 3.37 18.48 4.23
CA ALA A 385 4.39 19.47 3.83
C ALA A 385 5.64 19.35 4.72
N GLU A 386 5.48 19.19 6.03
CA GLU A 386 6.61 18.97 6.94
C GLU A 386 7.36 17.67 6.62
N ALA A 387 6.63 16.59 6.30
CA ALA A 387 7.20 15.33 5.85
C ALA A 387 7.99 15.48 4.53
N HIS A 388 7.47 16.26 3.59
CA HIS A 388 8.15 16.59 2.34
C HIS A 388 9.42 17.43 2.57
N GLU A 389 9.35 18.44 3.40
CA GLU A 389 10.44 19.39 3.61
C GLU A 389 11.56 18.82 4.49
N LYS A 390 11.20 18.08 5.55
CA LYS A 390 12.11 17.65 6.61
C LYS A 390 12.24 16.14 6.74
N GLY A 391 11.31 15.35 6.18
CA GLY A 391 11.22 13.90 6.43
C GLY A 391 10.49 13.55 7.73
N THR A 392 9.93 14.52 8.45
CA THR A 392 9.24 14.34 9.73
C THR A 392 8.04 13.40 9.57
N PRO A 393 7.89 12.36 10.40
CA PRO A 393 6.75 11.45 10.31
C PRO A 393 5.44 12.14 10.68
N VAL A 394 4.36 11.74 10.01
CA VAL A 394 3.00 12.23 10.29
C VAL A 394 2.44 11.59 11.56
N MET A 395 2.64 10.26 11.71
CA MET A 395 2.43 9.52 12.97
C MET A 395 3.74 9.50 13.75
N ARG A 396 3.74 10.02 14.97
CA ARG A 396 4.95 10.20 15.79
C ARG A 396 4.82 9.42 17.10
N THR A 397 5.88 8.71 17.48
CA THR A 397 5.93 8.11 18.81
C THR A 397 5.89 9.18 19.89
N MET A 398 5.45 8.84 21.09
CA MET A 398 5.45 9.78 22.20
C MET A 398 6.86 10.31 22.51
N PHE A 399 7.89 9.46 22.45
CA PHE A 399 9.28 9.89 22.66
C PHE A 399 9.83 10.78 21.52
N TYR A 400 9.23 10.75 20.34
CA TYR A 400 9.63 11.66 19.25
C TYR A 400 9.31 13.11 19.58
N GLU A 401 8.12 13.37 20.13
CA GLU A 401 7.67 14.70 20.53
C GLU A 401 8.14 15.10 21.93
N PHE A 402 8.30 14.12 22.85
CA PHE A 402 8.66 14.35 24.24
C PHE A 402 9.87 13.50 24.65
N PRO A 403 11.06 13.71 24.03
CA PRO A 403 12.23 12.85 24.26
C PRO A 403 12.79 12.95 25.68
N GLU A 404 12.55 14.05 26.39
CA GLU A 404 13.02 14.28 27.76
C GLU A 404 12.12 13.60 28.82
N ASP A 405 10.92 13.17 28.45
CA ASP A 405 10.02 12.45 29.37
C ASP A 405 10.26 10.95 29.26
N ALA A 406 10.87 10.37 30.28
CA ALA A 406 11.19 8.95 30.33
C ALA A 406 9.94 8.05 30.20
N ALA A 407 8.76 8.50 30.62
CA ALA A 407 7.52 7.74 30.49
C ALA A 407 7.10 7.58 29.02
N CYS A 408 7.49 8.51 28.15
CA CYS A 408 7.13 8.49 26.72
C CYS A 408 7.87 7.41 25.93
N TRP A 409 8.96 6.83 26.47
CA TRP A 409 9.75 5.80 25.78
C TRP A 409 9.12 4.41 25.80
N ASP A 410 8.21 4.15 26.74
CA ASP A 410 7.55 2.83 26.90
C ASP A 410 6.08 2.82 26.41
N ILE A 411 5.59 3.91 25.83
CA ILE A 411 4.20 4.00 25.34
C ILE A 411 4.08 3.34 23.96
N SER A 412 3.25 2.30 23.86
CA SER A 412 3.01 1.54 22.63
C SER A 412 1.56 1.59 22.10
N ASP A 413 0.64 2.20 22.86
CA ASP A 413 -0.79 2.24 22.57
C ASP A 413 -1.36 3.67 22.40
N ALA A 414 -0.49 4.66 22.42
CA ALA A 414 -0.82 6.05 22.11
C ALA A 414 0.31 6.69 21.29
N TYR A 415 -0.04 7.68 20.49
CA TYR A 415 0.90 8.39 19.63
C TYR A 415 0.43 9.81 19.33
N MET A 416 1.31 10.60 18.75
CA MET A 416 0.97 11.93 18.24
C MET A 416 0.69 11.88 16.74
N PHE A 417 -0.44 12.44 16.30
CA PHE A 417 -0.71 12.76 14.90
C PHE A 417 -0.30 14.22 14.67
N GLY A 418 0.88 14.41 14.09
CA GLY A 418 1.59 15.68 14.14
C GLY A 418 2.02 16.05 15.55
N SER A 419 2.13 17.36 15.82
CA SER A 419 2.50 17.91 17.14
C SER A 419 1.31 18.16 18.08
N ASP A 420 0.07 18.25 17.55
CA ASP A 420 -1.04 18.85 18.28
C ASP A 420 -2.12 17.85 18.70
N ILE A 421 -2.16 16.64 18.12
CA ILE A 421 -3.22 15.68 18.36
C ILE A 421 -2.68 14.39 18.99
N LEU A 422 -3.00 14.17 20.27
CA LEU A 422 -2.76 12.89 20.93
C LEU A 422 -3.85 11.89 20.54
N VAL A 423 -3.43 10.73 20.08
CA VAL A 423 -4.31 9.63 19.65
C VAL A 423 -4.08 8.42 20.55
N ALA A 424 -5.15 7.93 21.19
CA ALA A 424 -5.14 6.72 22.02
C ALA A 424 -6.21 5.75 21.49
N PRO A 425 -5.89 4.87 20.53
CA PRO A 425 -6.85 3.98 19.91
C PRO A 425 -7.40 2.94 20.90
N VAL A 426 -8.71 2.66 20.84
CA VAL A 426 -9.31 1.57 21.60
C VAL A 426 -8.99 0.25 20.89
N SER A 427 -7.85 -0.34 21.21
CA SER A 427 -7.29 -1.53 20.53
C SER A 427 -7.52 -2.84 21.28
N TYR A 428 -8.35 -2.84 22.32
CA TYR A 428 -8.72 -4.02 23.13
C TYR A 428 -10.21 -4.24 23.11
N THR A 429 -10.65 -5.52 23.09
CA THR A 429 -12.05 -5.88 23.23
C THR A 429 -12.57 -5.56 24.64
N HIS A 430 -13.84 -5.20 24.73
CA HIS A 430 -14.77 -5.25 25.88
C HIS A 430 -14.23 -4.96 27.30
N LEU A 431 -12.98 -4.61 27.45
CA LEU A 431 -12.42 -4.31 28.77
C LEU A 431 -13.01 -3.04 29.42
N ARG A 432 -13.87 -2.32 28.73
CA ARG A 432 -14.42 -1.05 29.22
C ARG A 432 -15.90 -0.83 28.99
N ALA A 433 -16.64 -1.86 28.65
CA ALA A 433 -18.10 -1.76 28.59
C ALA A 433 -18.74 -1.70 29.98
N HIS A 434 -17.96 -1.76 31.07
CA HIS A 434 -18.41 -1.80 32.44
C HIS A 434 -17.66 -0.87 33.42
N GLU A 435 -16.83 0.05 32.92
CA GLU A 435 -16.26 1.12 33.75
C GLU A 435 -16.90 2.46 33.47
#